data_b0f1dc66e500f4e6cc76215a2c3c6d69
#
_entry.id   b0f1dc66e500f4e6cc76215a2c3c6d69
#
_cell.length_a   1.000
_cell.length_b   1.000
_cell.length_c   1.000
_cell.angle_alpha   90.00
_cell.angle_beta   90.00
_cell.angle_gamma   90.00
#
_symmetry.space_group_name_H-M   'P 1'
#
loop_
_entity.id
_entity.type
_entity.pdbx_description
1 polymer ?
#
loop_
_entity_poly.entity_id
_entity_poly.type
_entity_poly.pdbx_seq_one_letter_code
_entity_poly.pdbx_strand_id
1 'polypeptide(L)'
;AVVDIIGISFFFIIRTYAGEVATGYHLPVWIMLAVVFLSLFLASGKRRSEINNTGTKTRSALAGYDKNLLDFYTTMFAVSTLISYALFTFTEEPVIFDGLIHHFLLENFPNALGRKWYMITILPVIFGIMRYGQVIFEMQEGERPEKIIATDIPLLMIIFMWGFMMIAIIYVI
;
A
#
# COMPACT_ATOMS: atom_id res chain seq x y z
N ALA A 1 12.09 -1.15 -20.39
CA ALA A 1 10.86 -1.62 -19.78
C ALA A 1 10.98 -1.63 -18.26
N VAL A 2 11.71 -2.56 -17.65
CA VAL A 2 11.85 -2.71 -16.19
C VAL A 2 12.36 -1.43 -15.52
N VAL A 3 13.36 -0.76 -16.11
CA VAL A 3 13.95 0.49 -15.61
C VAL A 3 12.91 1.61 -15.44
N ASP A 4 11.90 1.66 -16.28
CA ASP A 4 10.85 2.67 -16.22
C ASP A 4 9.91 2.46 -15.02
N ILE A 5 9.52 1.21 -14.74
CA ILE A 5 8.74 0.85 -13.54
C ILE A 5 9.52 1.18 -12.28
N ILE A 6 10.81 0.83 -12.23
CA ILE A 6 11.70 1.16 -11.11
C ILE A 6 11.83 2.68 -10.97
N GLY A 7 12.00 3.42 -12.08
CA GLY A 7 12.09 4.88 -12.06
C GLY A 7 10.86 5.56 -11.47
N ILE A 8 9.66 5.11 -11.83
CA ILE A 8 8.41 5.64 -11.26
C ILE A 8 8.31 5.33 -9.76
N SER A 9 8.61 4.09 -9.37
CA SER A 9 8.53 3.68 -7.96
C SER A 9 9.57 4.40 -7.08
N PHE A 10 10.72 4.75 -7.63
CA PHE A 10 11.80 5.43 -6.92
C PHE A 10 11.37 6.78 -6.32
N PHE A 11 10.51 7.54 -7.01
CA PHE A 11 9.98 8.79 -6.47
C PHE A 11 9.09 8.58 -5.24
N PHE A 12 8.32 7.50 -5.18
CA PHE A 12 7.52 7.15 -4.00
C PHE A 12 8.41 6.76 -2.83
N ILE A 13 9.47 5.99 -3.10
CA ILE A 13 10.44 5.56 -2.09
C ILE A 13 11.17 6.76 -1.49
N ILE A 14 11.68 7.68 -2.34
CA ILE A 14 12.35 8.91 -1.87
C ILE A 14 11.41 9.74 -0.99
N ARG A 15 10.14 9.88 -1.37
CA ARG A 15 9.16 10.63 -0.58
C ARG A 15 8.97 10.03 0.81
N THR A 16 8.93 8.71 0.91
CA THR A 16 8.79 8.01 2.19
C THR A 16 10.02 8.20 3.06
N TYR A 17 11.23 8.05 2.51
CA TYR A 17 12.48 8.35 3.21
C TYR A 17 12.60 9.81 3.64
N ALA A 18 12.19 10.74 2.80
CA ALA A 18 12.18 12.15 3.15
C ALA A 18 11.27 12.44 4.35
N GLY A 19 10.11 11.75 4.42
CA GLY A 19 9.22 11.80 5.57
C GLY A 19 9.87 11.26 6.85
N GLU A 20 10.55 10.13 6.78
CA GLU A 20 11.31 9.53 7.88
C GLU A 20 12.37 10.50 8.41
N VAL A 21 13.19 11.06 7.51
CA VAL A 21 14.23 12.02 7.89
C VAL A 21 13.64 13.31 8.48
N ALA A 22 12.54 13.79 7.92
CA ALA A 22 11.91 15.03 8.38
C ALA A 22 11.24 14.91 9.75
N THR A 23 10.72 13.74 10.08
CA THR A 23 10.03 13.48 11.36
C THR A 23 10.96 12.91 12.44
N GLY A 24 12.14 12.40 12.07
CA GLY A 24 13.03 11.66 12.95
C GLY A 24 12.46 10.32 13.44
N TYR A 25 11.34 9.87 12.87
CA TYR A 25 10.70 8.60 13.22
C TYR A 25 11.22 7.50 12.31
N HIS A 26 11.85 6.48 12.90
CA HIS A 26 12.38 5.36 12.12
C HIS A 26 11.26 4.38 11.73
N LEU A 27 11.06 4.20 10.44
CA LEU A 27 10.05 3.28 9.92
C LEU A 27 10.53 1.83 10.04
N PRO A 28 9.67 0.91 10.52
CA PRO A 28 9.98 -0.51 10.52
C PRO A 28 10.31 -1.05 9.12
N VAL A 29 11.27 -1.95 9.05
CA VAL A 29 11.79 -2.49 7.77
C VAL A 29 10.68 -3.10 6.91
N TRP A 30 9.74 -3.82 7.51
CA TRP A 30 8.66 -4.49 6.80
C TRP A 30 7.64 -3.52 6.19
N ILE A 31 7.34 -2.40 6.86
CA ILE A 31 6.46 -1.37 6.28
C ILE A 31 7.16 -0.62 5.15
N MET A 32 8.47 -0.36 5.28
CA MET A 32 9.26 0.20 4.18
C MET A 32 9.27 -0.70 2.96
N LEU A 33 9.44 -2.01 3.16
CA LEU A 33 9.40 -2.99 2.08
C LEU A 33 8.01 -3.05 1.43
N ALA A 34 6.93 -2.99 2.23
CA ALA A 34 5.56 -2.91 1.73
C ALA A 34 5.34 -1.67 0.85
N VAL A 35 5.88 -0.49 1.24
CA VAL A 35 5.83 0.75 0.43
C VAL A 35 6.57 0.58 -0.89
N VAL A 36 7.75 -0.06 -0.88
CA VAL A 36 8.50 -0.35 -2.11
C VAL A 36 7.67 -1.22 -3.07
N PHE A 37 7.13 -2.33 -2.59
CA PHE A 37 6.33 -3.22 -3.43
C PHE A 37 5.01 -2.60 -3.86
N LEU A 38 4.35 -1.82 -3.00
CA LEU A 38 3.16 -1.06 -3.37
C LEU A 38 3.47 -0.06 -4.49
N SER A 39 4.59 0.65 -4.41
CA SER A 39 5.03 1.60 -5.44
C SER A 39 5.26 0.91 -6.79
N LEU A 40 5.89 -0.28 -6.78
CA LEU A 40 6.10 -1.10 -7.97
C LEU A 40 4.78 -1.66 -8.51
N PHE A 41 3.83 -2.04 -7.64
CA PHE A 41 2.49 -2.46 -8.01
C PHE A 41 1.73 -1.34 -8.76
N LEU A 42 1.72 -0.13 -8.21
CA LEU A 42 1.09 1.03 -8.82
C LEU A 42 1.75 1.39 -10.16
N ALA A 43 3.09 1.36 -10.23
CA ALA A 43 3.84 1.66 -11.44
C ALA A 43 3.59 0.62 -12.55
N SER A 44 3.59 -0.68 -12.22
CA SER A 44 3.29 -1.75 -13.19
C SER A 44 1.85 -1.68 -13.69
N GLY A 45 0.89 -1.40 -12.80
CA GLY A 45 -0.52 -1.18 -13.15
C GLY A 45 -0.71 0.00 -14.09
N LYS A 46 -0.02 1.11 -13.85
CA LYS A 46 -0.02 2.27 -14.75
C LYS A 46 0.46 1.89 -16.15
N ARG A 47 1.59 1.18 -16.26
CA ARG A 47 2.13 0.75 -17.57
C ARG A 47 1.19 -0.21 -18.29
N ARG A 48 0.56 -1.11 -17.56
CA ARG A 48 -0.42 -2.03 -18.11
C ARG A 48 -1.61 -1.29 -18.74
N SER A 49 -2.16 -0.32 -18.04
CA SER A 49 -3.30 0.46 -18.55
C SER A 49 -2.91 1.37 -19.72
N GLU A 50 -1.74 1.97 -19.71
CA GLU A 50 -1.22 2.76 -20.84
C GLU A 50 -1.13 1.91 -22.13
N ILE A 51 -0.66 0.67 -22.05
CA ILE A 51 -0.58 -0.22 -23.21
C ILE A 51 -1.98 -0.60 -23.74
N ASN A 52 -2.91 -0.88 -22.84
CA ASN A 52 -4.27 -1.24 -23.24
C ASN A 52 -4.99 -0.08 -23.96
N ASN A 53 -4.81 1.16 -23.50
CA ASN A 53 -5.55 2.31 -24.00
C ASN A 53 -4.92 2.96 -25.23
N THR A 54 -3.59 3.05 -25.29
CA THR A 54 -2.88 3.78 -26.36
C THR A 54 -2.22 2.87 -27.39
N GLY A 55 -2.12 1.58 -27.11
CA GLY A 55 -1.36 0.63 -27.93
C GLY A 55 0.14 0.93 -27.94
N THR A 56 0.92 0.03 -28.54
CA THR A 56 2.39 0.14 -28.60
C THR A 56 2.90 1.25 -29.54
N LYS A 57 2.01 1.88 -30.32
CA LYS A 57 2.38 2.82 -31.39
C LYS A 57 2.78 4.22 -30.91
N THR A 58 2.42 4.61 -29.71
CA THR A 58 2.52 6.02 -29.26
C THR A 58 3.79 6.36 -28.49
N ARG A 59 4.49 5.38 -27.93
CA ARG A 59 5.79 5.58 -27.25
C ARG A 59 6.72 4.41 -27.53
N SER A 60 7.91 4.71 -28.06
CA SER A 60 8.99 3.73 -28.27
C SER A 60 9.40 2.97 -26.99
N ALA A 61 9.23 3.59 -25.82
CA ALA A 61 9.45 2.97 -24.51
C ALA A 61 8.46 1.83 -24.19
N LEU A 62 7.25 1.84 -24.78
CA LEU A 62 6.22 0.82 -24.56
C LEU A 62 6.37 -0.38 -25.51
N ALA A 63 7.13 -0.24 -26.59
CA ALA A 63 7.33 -1.29 -27.59
C ALA A 63 8.04 -2.55 -27.05
N GLY A 64 8.67 -2.46 -25.88
CA GLY A 64 9.35 -3.58 -25.20
C GLY A 64 8.53 -4.28 -24.12
N TYR A 65 7.25 -3.94 -23.94
CA TYR A 65 6.39 -4.58 -22.94
C TYR A 65 5.43 -5.56 -23.58
N ASP A 66 5.44 -6.80 -23.07
CA ASP A 66 4.35 -7.75 -23.27
C ASP A 66 3.30 -7.57 -22.16
N LYS A 67 2.02 -7.63 -22.52
CA LYS A 67 0.89 -7.55 -21.58
C LYS A 67 0.98 -8.63 -20.51
N ASN A 68 1.32 -9.87 -20.91
CA ASN A 68 1.46 -10.99 -19.97
C ASN A 68 2.58 -10.74 -18.94
N LEU A 69 3.67 -10.10 -19.38
CA LEU A 69 4.78 -9.75 -18.50
C LEU A 69 4.35 -8.69 -17.47
N LEU A 70 3.55 -7.70 -17.88
CA LEU A 70 3.02 -6.69 -16.97
C LEU A 70 2.00 -7.28 -15.99
N ASP A 71 1.16 -8.21 -16.44
CA ASP A 71 0.22 -8.93 -15.60
C ASP A 71 0.97 -9.74 -14.52
N PHE A 72 2.07 -10.40 -14.92
CA PHE A 72 2.95 -11.10 -13.99
C PHE A 72 3.59 -10.16 -12.96
N TYR A 73 4.17 -9.04 -13.39
CA TYR A 73 4.78 -8.06 -12.48
C TYR A 73 3.75 -7.45 -11.53
N THR A 74 2.60 -7.05 -12.03
CA THR A 74 1.52 -6.48 -11.21
C THR A 74 1.06 -7.45 -10.14
N THR A 75 0.84 -8.71 -10.50
CA THR A 75 0.45 -9.75 -9.53
C THR A 75 1.56 -10.04 -8.52
N MET A 76 2.80 -10.19 -8.99
CA MET A 76 3.96 -10.43 -8.12
C MET A 76 4.12 -9.32 -7.07
N PHE A 77 4.04 -8.04 -7.49
CA PHE A 77 4.18 -6.92 -6.56
C PHE A 77 2.99 -6.76 -5.62
N ALA A 78 1.77 -7.06 -6.08
CA ALA A 78 0.58 -7.11 -5.21
C ALA A 78 0.75 -8.12 -4.08
N VAL A 79 1.14 -9.34 -4.40
CA VAL A 79 1.40 -10.41 -3.40
C VAL A 79 2.54 -10.03 -2.47
N SER A 80 3.65 -9.49 -3.00
CA SER A 80 4.78 -9.04 -2.19
C SER A 80 4.39 -7.92 -1.23
N THR A 81 3.54 -6.99 -1.65
CA THR A 81 2.99 -5.94 -0.78
C THR A 81 2.20 -6.53 0.39
N LEU A 82 1.30 -7.48 0.10
CA LEU A 82 0.48 -8.14 1.12
C LEU A 82 1.33 -8.89 2.13
N ILE A 83 2.33 -9.66 1.66
CA ILE A 83 3.23 -10.42 2.54
C ILE A 83 4.04 -9.48 3.42
N SER A 84 4.66 -8.44 2.84
CA SER A 84 5.47 -7.50 3.61
C SER A 84 4.63 -6.74 4.63
N TYR A 85 3.41 -6.33 4.28
CA TYR A 85 2.49 -5.69 5.21
C TYR A 85 2.03 -6.64 6.32
N ALA A 86 1.74 -7.90 6.00
CA ALA A 86 1.38 -8.91 6.99
C ALA A 86 2.54 -9.15 7.99
N LEU A 87 3.78 -9.24 7.50
CA LEU A 87 4.95 -9.35 8.35
C LEU A 87 5.12 -8.12 9.26
N PHE A 88 4.91 -6.91 8.74
CA PHE A 88 4.87 -5.70 9.57
C PHE A 88 3.86 -5.84 10.71
N THR A 89 2.61 -6.17 10.40
CA THR A 89 1.56 -6.28 11.43
C THR A 89 1.79 -7.38 12.45
N PHE A 90 2.56 -8.41 12.07
CA PHE A 90 2.90 -9.52 12.96
C PHE A 90 4.13 -9.23 13.83
N THR A 91 5.14 -8.56 13.28
CA THR A 91 6.41 -8.31 13.98
C THR A 91 6.37 -7.07 14.87
N GLU A 92 5.64 -6.03 14.44
CA GLU A 92 5.61 -4.77 15.18
C GLU A 92 4.63 -4.82 16.35
N GLU A 93 5.05 -4.19 17.43
CA GLU A 93 4.21 -3.94 18.59
C GLU A 93 3.61 -2.52 18.49
N PRO A 94 2.32 -2.34 18.85
CA PRO A 94 1.74 -1.02 18.87
C PRO A 94 2.54 -0.09 19.80
N VAL A 95 2.73 1.15 19.36
CA VAL A 95 3.29 2.18 20.24
C VAL A 95 2.24 2.51 21.30
N ILE A 96 2.57 2.24 22.54
CA ILE A 96 1.67 2.48 23.67
C ILE A 96 1.79 3.95 24.08
N PHE A 97 0.70 4.69 24.00
CA PHE A 97 0.61 6.02 24.59
C PHE A 97 -0.09 5.95 25.94
N ASP A 98 0.56 6.46 26.99
CA ASP A 98 0.00 6.53 28.33
C ASP A 98 -1.17 7.54 28.34
N GLY A 99 -2.39 7.01 28.23
CA GLY A 99 -3.61 7.80 28.18
C GLY A 99 -4.74 7.21 29.03
N LEU A 100 -5.82 7.98 29.21
CA LEU A 100 -7.00 7.56 29.97
C LEU A 100 -7.61 6.25 29.48
N ILE A 101 -7.57 6.01 28.17
CA ILE A 101 -8.13 4.81 27.54
C ILE A 101 -7.22 3.60 27.83
N HIS A 102 -5.91 3.80 27.79
CA HIS A 102 -4.94 2.76 28.14
C HIS A 102 -5.13 2.29 29.59
N HIS A 103 -5.28 3.22 30.54
CA HIS A 103 -5.58 2.88 31.93
C HIS A 103 -6.92 2.14 32.10
N PHE A 104 -7.97 2.58 31.39
CA PHE A 104 -9.26 1.90 31.42
C PHE A 104 -9.17 0.47 30.88
N LEU A 105 -8.40 0.24 29.80
CA LEU A 105 -8.20 -1.09 29.20
C LEU A 105 -7.35 -1.98 30.13
N LEU A 106 -6.32 -1.44 30.77
CA LEU A 106 -5.51 -2.15 31.74
C LEU A 106 -6.34 -2.67 32.92
N GLU A 107 -7.27 -1.85 33.44
CA GLU A 107 -8.11 -2.21 34.59
C GLU A 107 -9.19 -3.23 34.23
N ASN A 108 -9.83 -3.08 33.05
CA ASN A 108 -11.00 -3.87 32.71
C ASN A 108 -10.69 -5.04 31.76
N PHE A 109 -9.67 -4.91 30.88
CA PHE A 109 -9.33 -5.88 29.83
C PHE A 109 -7.82 -6.08 29.66
N PRO A 110 -7.08 -6.53 30.68
CA PRO A 110 -5.62 -6.61 30.63
C PRO A 110 -5.11 -7.52 29.50
N ASN A 111 -5.86 -8.55 29.12
CA ASN A 111 -5.53 -9.45 28.02
C ASN A 111 -5.73 -8.83 26.63
N ALA A 112 -6.40 -7.69 26.52
CA ALA A 112 -6.59 -7.01 25.24
C ALA A 112 -5.30 -6.31 24.75
N LEU A 113 -4.52 -5.76 25.67
CA LEU A 113 -3.30 -5.03 25.36
C LEU A 113 -2.18 -5.90 24.77
N GLY A 114 -2.14 -7.18 25.13
CA GLY A 114 -1.15 -8.13 24.59
C GLY A 114 -1.48 -8.68 23.20
N ARG A 115 -2.58 -8.23 22.57
CA ARG A 115 -2.97 -8.71 21.24
C ARG A 115 -2.30 -7.93 20.12
N LYS A 116 -2.02 -8.60 19.01
CA LYS A 116 -1.46 -8.01 17.79
C LYS A 116 -2.56 -7.23 17.01
N TRP A 117 -2.96 -6.07 17.53
CA TRP A 117 -4.04 -5.25 16.96
C TRP A 117 -3.77 -4.80 15.52
N TYR A 118 -2.50 -4.61 15.15
CA TYR A 118 -2.14 -4.28 13.78
C TYR A 118 -2.63 -5.33 12.75
N MET A 119 -2.79 -6.60 13.15
CA MET A 119 -3.26 -7.65 12.23
C MET A 119 -4.65 -7.37 11.65
N ILE A 120 -5.53 -6.68 12.36
CA ILE A 120 -6.87 -6.36 11.85
C ILE A 120 -6.82 -5.41 10.65
N THR A 121 -5.75 -4.60 10.56
CA THR A 121 -5.53 -3.66 9.45
C THR A 121 -5.12 -4.34 8.14
N ILE A 122 -4.82 -5.65 8.15
CA ILE A 122 -4.56 -6.42 6.93
C ILE A 122 -5.80 -6.46 6.04
N LEU A 123 -7.00 -6.55 6.62
CA LEU A 123 -8.25 -6.65 5.86
C LEU A 123 -8.46 -5.45 4.91
N PRO A 124 -8.44 -4.19 5.36
CA PRO A 124 -8.55 -3.06 4.45
C PRO A 124 -7.42 -3.01 3.40
N VAL A 125 -6.21 -3.45 3.73
CA VAL A 125 -5.12 -3.52 2.74
C VAL A 125 -5.41 -4.55 1.65
N ILE A 126 -5.91 -5.74 2.02
CA ILE A 126 -6.37 -6.74 1.05
C ILE A 126 -7.44 -6.15 0.14
N PHE A 127 -8.49 -5.55 0.71
CA PHE A 127 -9.57 -4.93 -0.08
C PHE A 127 -9.06 -3.80 -0.98
N GLY A 128 -8.12 -2.98 -0.51
CA GLY A 128 -7.50 -1.91 -1.31
C GLY A 128 -6.75 -2.45 -2.52
N ILE A 129 -5.95 -3.48 -2.34
CA ILE A 129 -5.22 -4.13 -3.45
C ILE A 129 -6.18 -4.82 -4.42
N MET A 130 -7.22 -5.51 -3.91
CA MET A 130 -8.25 -6.12 -4.75
C MET A 130 -9.02 -5.07 -5.57
N ARG A 131 -9.44 -3.97 -4.93
CA ARG A 131 -10.16 -2.89 -5.61
C ARG A 131 -9.30 -2.21 -6.67
N TYR A 132 -8.07 -1.87 -6.33
CA TYR A 132 -7.15 -1.28 -7.31
C TYR A 132 -6.83 -2.26 -8.45
N GLY A 133 -6.67 -3.55 -8.14
CA GLY A 133 -6.55 -4.61 -9.14
C GLY A 133 -7.77 -4.64 -10.08
N GLN A 134 -8.98 -4.56 -9.55
CA GLN A 134 -10.21 -4.49 -10.36
C GLN A 134 -10.21 -3.28 -11.31
N VAL A 135 -9.83 -2.11 -10.82
CA VAL A 135 -9.71 -0.89 -11.64
C VAL A 135 -8.72 -1.10 -12.80
N ILE A 136 -7.57 -1.71 -12.53
CA ILE A 136 -6.55 -1.97 -13.56
C ILE A 136 -7.00 -3.03 -14.57
N PHE A 137 -7.53 -4.17 -14.08
CA PHE A 137 -7.76 -5.34 -14.92
C PHE A 137 -9.10 -5.32 -15.63
N GLU A 138 -10.16 -4.80 -15.00
CA GLU A 138 -11.52 -4.77 -15.55
C GLU A 138 -11.86 -3.42 -16.17
N MET A 139 -11.62 -2.30 -15.45
CA MET A 139 -12.01 -0.96 -15.91
C MET A 139 -10.99 -0.33 -16.84
N GLN A 140 -9.75 -0.83 -16.87
CA GLN A 140 -8.64 -0.35 -17.69
C GLN A 140 -8.28 1.14 -17.45
N GLU A 141 -8.59 1.68 -16.29
CA GLU A 141 -8.39 3.09 -15.91
C GLU A 141 -7.11 3.36 -15.13
N GLY A 142 -6.15 2.43 -15.10
CA GLY A 142 -4.93 2.50 -14.29
C GLY A 142 -3.89 3.55 -14.73
N GLU A 143 -4.14 4.37 -15.76
CA GLU A 143 -3.14 5.32 -16.28
C GLU A 143 -2.73 6.41 -15.27
N ARG A 144 -3.63 6.80 -14.38
CA ARG A 144 -3.42 7.85 -13.39
C ARG A 144 -3.75 7.34 -11.99
N PRO A 145 -2.83 6.60 -11.34
CA PRO A 145 -3.04 6.05 -10.00
C PRO A 145 -3.50 7.10 -8.98
N GLU A 146 -2.92 8.30 -9.07
CA GLU A 146 -3.26 9.43 -8.20
C GLU A 146 -4.72 9.89 -8.36
N LYS A 147 -5.26 9.85 -9.58
CA LYS A 147 -6.65 10.18 -9.85
C LYS A 147 -7.58 9.08 -9.31
N ILE A 148 -7.25 7.81 -9.54
CA ILE A 148 -8.03 6.68 -9.04
C ILE A 148 -8.15 6.75 -7.53
N ILE A 149 -7.03 6.92 -6.83
CA ILE A 149 -6.99 7.06 -5.38
C ILE A 149 -7.87 8.22 -4.89
N ALA A 150 -7.97 9.31 -5.67
CA ALA A 150 -8.73 10.50 -5.30
C ALA A 150 -10.22 10.45 -5.70
N THR A 151 -10.63 9.60 -6.65
CA THR A 151 -11.99 9.63 -7.23
C THR A 151 -12.78 8.33 -7.05
N ASP A 152 -12.11 7.20 -6.84
CA ASP A 152 -12.78 5.91 -6.62
C ASP A 152 -13.30 5.84 -5.17
N ILE A 153 -14.60 6.00 -5.00
CA ILE A 153 -15.25 6.06 -3.67
C ILE A 153 -14.97 4.80 -2.84
N PRO A 154 -15.10 3.55 -3.37
CA PRO A 154 -14.77 2.36 -2.61
C PRO A 154 -13.31 2.35 -2.12
N LEU A 155 -12.37 2.73 -2.97
CA LEU A 155 -10.95 2.78 -2.61
C LEU A 155 -10.68 3.84 -1.55
N LEU A 156 -11.29 5.03 -1.68
CA LEU A 156 -11.22 6.09 -0.68
C LEU A 156 -11.75 5.64 0.68
N MET A 157 -12.91 4.99 0.72
CA MET A 157 -13.47 4.45 1.97
C MET A 157 -12.53 3.44 2.64
N ILE A 158 -11.90 2.57 1.86
CA ILE A 158 -10.93 1.59 2.36
C ILE A 158 -9.70 2.31 2.96
N ILE A 159 -9.16 3.32 2.27
CA ILE A 159 -8.02 4.10 2.75
C ILE A 159 -8.36 4.84 4.05
N PHE A 160 -9.52 5.49 4.12
CA PHE A 160 -9.97 6.16 5.33
C PHE A 160 -10.22 5.19 6.48
N MET A 161 -10.81 4.04 6.22
CA MET A 161 -11.01 2.98 7.21
C MET A 161 -9.67 2.49 7.74
N TRP A 162 -8.70 2.21 6.86
CA TRP A 162 -7.35 1.81 7.27
C TRP A 162 -6.67 2.88 8.11
N GLY A 163 -6.70 4.14 7.67
CA GLY A 163 -6.12 5.26 8.41
C GLY A 163 -6.75 5.46 9.78
N PHE A 164 -8.08 5.37 9.86
CA PHE A 164 -8.81 5.45 11.12
C PHE A 164 -8.41 4.31 12.07
N MET A 165 -8.31 3.07 11.55
CA MET A 165 -7.88 1.91 12.34
C MET A 165 -6.45 2.09 12.86
N MET A 166 -5.52 2.59 12.02
CA MET A 166 -4.14 2.87 12.44
C MET A 166 -4.09 3.93 13.54
N ILE A 167 -4.83 5.03 13.39
CA ILE A 167 -4.91 6.08 14.43
C ILE A 167 -5.52 5.51 15.72
N ALA A 168 -6.59 4.73 15.62
CA ALA A 168 -7.21 4.13 16.79
C ALA A 168 -6.25 3.17 17.52
N ILE A 169 -5.50 2.36 16.79
CA ILE A 169 -4.53 1.43 17.40
C ILE A 169 -3.37 2.19 18.05
N ILE A 170 -2.87 3.25 17.43
CA ILE A 170 -1.73 4.01 17.94
C ILE A 170 -2.12 4.85 19.16
N TYR A 171 -3.27 5.51 19.14
CA TYR A 171 -3.62 6.52 20.16
C TYR A 171 -4.65 6.04 21.21
N VAL A 172 -5.33 4.93 20.96
CA VAL A 172 -6.43 4.46 21.83
C VAL A 172 -6.05 3.18 22.56
N ILE A 173 -5.33 2.27 21.93
CA ILE A 173 -4.94 0.95 22.45
C ILE A 173 -3.49 0.97 22.92
#